data_e9d4b6245a6df67669c0af28c6265eae
#
_entry.id   e9d4b6245a6df67669c0af28c6265eae
#
_cell.length_a   1.000
_cell.length_b   1.000
_cell.length_c   1.000
_cell.angle_alpha   90.00
_cell.angle_beta   90.00
_cell.angle_gamma   90.00
#
_symmetry.space_group_name_H-M   'P 1'
#
loop_
_entity.id
_entity.type
_entity.pdbx_description
1 polymer ?
#
loop_
_entity_poly.entity_id
_entity_poly.type
_entity_poly.pdbx_seq_one_letter_code
_entity_poly.pdbx_strand_id
1 'polypeptide(L)'
;VVLIDDIDTHLHPNMQRGIIDRLKTTFPKIQFIATTHSPFIVQSLKANEVFNLDGNQIDEHPDTMSLEKIALFMGVESVESKAFHQKEKIAVRFVRGIVAEEEDEETDLAQLIKHTDDPVFKAKLELARLAKLHSK
;
A
#
# COMPACT_ATOMS: atom_id res chain seq x y z
N VAL A 1 12.46 -2.99 -31.54
CA VAL A 1 12.26 -3.36 -30.13
C VAL A 1 13.37 -2.71 -29.32
N VAL A 2 13.01 -2.11 -28.18
CA VAL A 2 13.96 -1.54 -27.20
C VAL A 2 13.74 -2.24 -25.87
N LEU A 3 14.83 -2.72 -25.27
CA LEU A 3 14.83 -3.33 -23.94
C LEU A 3 15.35 -2.29 -22.93
N ILE A 4 14.64 -2.13 -21.83
CA ILE A 4 14.99 -1.21 -20.74
C ILE A 4 14.97 -1.99 -19.44
N ASP A 5 16.11 -2.03 -18.77
CA ASP A 5 16.20 -2.63 -17.44
C ASP A 5 15.97 -1.56 -16.38
N ASP A 6 15.14 -1.88 -15.38
CA ASP A 6 14.77 -0.97 -14.30
C ASP A 6 14.39 0.45 -14.75
N ILE A 7 13.33 0.56 -15.56
CA ILE A 7 12.87 1.84 -16.13
C ILE A 7 12.54 2.90 -15.07
N ASP A 8 12.29 2.51 -13.83
CA ASP A 8 12.04 3.40 -12.70
C ASP A 8 13.30 3.96 -12.05
N THR A 9 14.48 3.42 -12.36
CA THR A 9 15.74 3.81 -11.72
C THR A 9 16.01 5.31 -11.93
N HIS A 10 16.31 6.01 -10.83
CA HIS A 10 16.56 7.45 -10.77
C HIS A 10 15.37 8.36 -11.14
N LEU A 11 14.18 7.82 -11.38
CA LEU A 11 12.99 8.63 -11.63
C LEU A 11 12.25 8.97 -10.34
N HIS A 12 11.93 10.25 -10.16
CA HIS A 12 11.00 10.66 -9.11
C HIS A 12 9.62 10.02 -9.34
N PRO A 13 8.85 9.62 -8.31
CA PRO A 13 7.54 8.96 -8.45
C PRO A 13 6.57 9.65 -9.41
N ASN A 14 6.55 10.99 -9.42
CA ASN A 14 5.71 11.73 -10.36
C ASN A 14 6.13 11.55 -11.83
N MET A 15 7.42 11.32 -12.08
CA MET A 15 7.91 11.04 -13.43
C MET A 15 7.63 9.58 -13.82
N GLN A 16 7.70 8.66 -12.88
CA GLN A 16 7.38 7.25 -13.12
C GLN A 16 5.93 7.08 -13.61
N ARG A 17 4.97 7.84 -13.07
CA ARG A 17 3.56 7.82 -13.52
C ARG A 17 3.35 8.24 -14.98
N GLY A 18 4.25 9.06 -15.54
CA GLY A 18 4.09 9.61 -16.89
C GLY A 18 5.07 9.07 -17.93
N ILE A 19 6.04 8.26 -17.54
CA ILE A 19 7.10 7.83 -18.47
C ILE A 19 6.58 6.94 -19.59
N ILE A 20 5.66 6.05 -19.28
CA ILE A 20 5.08 5.11 -20.25
C ILE A 20 4.32 5.86 -21.36
N ASP A 21 3.48 6.80 -21.00
CA ASP A 21 2.72 7.60 -21.97
C ASP A 21 3.65 8.46 -22.82
N ARG A 22 4.71 9.01 -22.22
CA ARG A 22 5.72 9.78 -22.96
C ARG A 22 6.45 8.93 -23.98
N LEU A 23 6.86 7.70 -23.61
CA LEU A 23 7.52 6.78 -24.52
C LEU A 23 6.60 6.39 -25.69
N LYS A 24 5.35 6.02 -25.39
CA LYS A 24 4.35 5.65 -26.41
C LYS A 24 4.04 6.82 -27.36
N THR A 25 3.95 8.03 -26.82
CA THR A 25 3.64 9.23 -27.62
C THR A 25 4.82 9.67 -28.46
N THR A 26 6.03 9.63 -27.90
CA THR A 26 7.24 10.10 -28.59
C THR A 26 7.70 9.10 -29.65
N PHE A 27 7.51 7.79 -29.38
CA PHE A 27 8.00 6.71 -30.24
C PHE A 27 6.89 5.71 -30.58
N PRO A 28 5.86 6.11 -31.32
CA PRO A 28 4.66 5.28 -31.53
C PRO A 28 4.90 4.00 -32.35
N LYS A 29 6.03 3.91 -33.03
CA LYS A 29 6.41 2.74 -33.84
C LYS A 29 7.41 1.82 -33.15
N ILE A 30 7.81 2.12 -31.92
CA ILE A 30 8.77 1.32 -31.18
C ILE A 30 8.04 0.48 -30.14
N GLN A 31 8.32 -0.82 -30.12
CA GLN A 31 7.95 -1.70 -29.03
C GLN A 31 9.00 -1.60 -27.93
N PHE A 32 8.56 -1.28 -26.71
CA PHE A 32 9.38 -1.31 -25.51
C PHE A 32 9.09 -2.56 -24.70
N ILE A 33 10.11 -3.19 -24.17
CA ILE A 33 10.03 -4.24 -23.16
C ILE A 33 10.88 -3.73 -21.99
N ALA A 34 10.26 -3.53 -20.85
CA ALA A 34 10.94 -2.94 -19.70
C ALA A 34 10.71 -3.76 -18.44
N THR A 35 11.73 -3.84 -17.59
CA THR A 35 11.59 -4.31 -16.20
C THR A 35 11.33 -3.13 -15.28
N THR A 36 10.60 -3.37 -14.18
CA THR A 36 10.34 -2.36 -13.15
C THR A 36 10.00 -3.01 -11.82
N HIS A 37 10.39 -2.35 -10.74
CA HIS A 37 9.96 -2.63 -9.37
C HIS A 37 9.02 -1.55 -8.83
N SER A 38 8.53 -0.63 -9.69
CA SER A 38 7.68 0.48 -9.28
C SER A 38 6.19 0.20 -9.49
N PRO A 39 5.39 0.21 -8.42
CA PRO A 39 3.94 0.13 -8.54
C PRO A 39 3.33 1.34 -9.28
N PHE A 40 4.02 2.48 -9.31
CA PHE A 40 3.58 3.66 -10.07
C PHE A 40 3.64 3.45 -11.58
N ILE A 41 4.62 2.70 -12.06
CA ILE A 41 4.74 2.34 -13.48
C ILE A 41 3.70 1.30 -13.82
N VAL A 42 3.56 0.24 -13.01
CA VAL A 42 2.55 -0.80 -13.23
C VAL A 42 1.15 -0.20 -13.27
N GLN A 43 0.84 0.77 -12.39
CA GLN A 43 -0.46 1.47 -12.38
C GLN A 43 -0.75 2.24 -13.68
N SER A 44 0.28 2.63 -14.44
CA SER A 44 0.10 3.35 -15.72
C SER A 44 -0.02 2.43 -16.94
N LEU A 45 0.00 1.13 -16.75
CA LEU A 45 -0.09 0.11 -17.82
C LEU A 45 -1.50 -0.47 -17.92
N LYS A 46 -1.81 -1.04 -19.08
CA LYS A 46 -2.99 -1.88 -19.26
C LYS A 46 -2.70 -3.32 -18.80
N ALA A 47 -3.72 -4.07 -18.44
CA ALA A 47 -3.56 -5.45 -17.96
C ALA A 47 -2.77 -6.34 -18.94
N ASN A 48 -3.01 -6.18 -20.24
CA ASN A 48 -2.32 -6.94 -21.30
C ASN A 48 -0.87 -6.44 -21.59
N GLU A 49 -0.42 -5.41 -20.91
CA GLU A 49 0.94 -4.86 -21.01
C GLU A 49 1.81 -5.26 -19.81
N VAL A 50 1.24 -5.96 -18.82
CA VAL A 50 1.93 -6.35 -17.60
C VAL A 50 2.16 -7.85 -17.58
N PHE A 51 3.41 -8.25 -17.37
CA PHE A 51 3.81 -9.65 -17.18
C PHE A 51 4.55 -9.76 -15.85
N ASN A 52 3.99 -10.54 -14.92
CA ASN A 52 4.69 -10.92 -13.70
C ASN A 52 5.46 -12.20 -13.96
N LEU A 53 6.77 -12.17 -13.72
CA LEU A 53 7.65 -13.33 -13.94
C LEU A 53 7.38 -14.47 -12.96
N ASP A 54 6.76 -14.21 -11.81
CA ASP A 54 6.30 -15.21 -10.85
C ASP A 54 5.04 -15.96 -11.30
N GLY A 55 4.51 -15.65 -12.50
CA GLY A 55 3.38 -16.33 -13.10
C GLY A 55 2.00 -15.83 -12.68
N ASN A 56 1.93 -14.85 -11.79
CA ASN A 56 0.67 -14.21 -11.43
C ASN A 56 0.16 -13.34 -12.57
N GLN A 57 -1.11 -13.49 -12.92
CA GLN A 57 -1.76 -12.61 -13.90
C GLN A 57 -2.54 -11.51 -13.19
N ILE A 58 -2.58 -10.35 -13.81
CA ILE A 58 -3.40 -9.24 -13.36
C ILE A 58 -4.70 -9.26 -14.16
N ASP A 59 -5.80 -9.59 -13.49
CA ASP A 59 -7.12 -9.73 -14.12
C ASP A 59 -7.89 -8.41 -14.16
N GLU A 60 -7.46 -7.44 -13.39
CA GLU A 60 -8.08 -6.11 -13.29
C GLU A 60 -7.25 -5.06 -14.06
N HIS A 61 -7.87 -3.93 -14.35
CA HIS A 61 -7.16 -2.78 -14.93
C HIS A 61 -6.25 -2.13 -13.88
N PRO A 62 -4.92 -2.13 -14.06
CA PRO A 62 -3.99 -1.59 -13.07
C PRO A 62 -4.22 -0.11 -12.72
N ASP A 63 -4.71 0.68 -13.68
CA ASP A 63 -5.05 2.10 -13.51
C ASP A 63 -6.20 2.36 -12.53
N THR A 64 -7.04 1.34 -12.27
CA THR A 64 -8.15 1.39 -11.30
C THR A 64 -7.80 0.78 -9.95
N MET A 65 -6.64 0.13 -9.84
CA MET A 65 -6.19 -0.51 -8.60
C MET A 65 -5.51 0.49 -7.65
N SER A 66 -5.63 0.23 -6.35
CA SER A 66 -4.81 0.94 -5.36
C SER A 66 -3.34 0.53 -5.49
N LEU A 67 -2.42 1.44 -5.11
CA LEU A 67 -0.99 1.12 -5.10
C LEU A 67 -0.65 -0.07 -4.19
N GLU A 68 -1.36 -0.21 -3.09
CA GLU A 68 -1.24 -1.35 -2.18
C GLU A 68 -1.55 -2.67 -2.88
N LYS A 69 -2.67 -2.74 -3.61
CA LYS A 69 -3.07 -3.94 -4.34
C LYS A 69 -2.06 -4.29 -5.45
N ILE A 70 -1.52 -3.27 -6.13
CA ILE A 70 -0.46 -3.46 -7.13
C ILE A 70 0.83 -3.96 -6.46
N ALA A 71 1.24 -3.39 -5.33
CA ALA A 71 2.42 -3.83 -4.61
C ALA A 71 2.32 -5.29 -4.14
N LEU A 72 1.16 -5.70 -3.62
CA LEU A 72 0.88 -7.10 -3.28
C LEU A 72 0.97 -8.02 -4.51
N PHE A 73 0.42 -7.60 -5.66
CA PHE A 73 0.56 -8.31 -6.93
C PHE A 73 2.03 -8.46 -7.35
N MET A 74 2.86 -7.45 -7.08
CA MET A 74 4.31 -7.46 -7.36
C MET A 74 5.12 -8.29 -6.33
N GLY A 75 4.47 -8.99 -5.40
CA GLY A 75 5.13 -9.85 -4.42
C GLY A 75 5.59 -9.16 -3.14
N VAL A 76 5.16 -7.92 -2.90
CA VAL A 76 5.39 -7.25 -1.62
C VAL A 76 4.47 -7.87 -0.57
N GLU A 77 5.02 -8.48 0.48
CA GLU A 77 4.24 -9.15 1.52
C GLU A 77 3.32 -8.19 2.28
N SER A 78 3.75 -6.95 2.47
CA SER A 78 2.99 -5.90 3.14
C SER A 78 3.53 -4.52 2.76
N VAL A 79 2.64 -3.60 2.45
CA VAL A 79 2.98 -2.19 2.17
C VAL A 79 3.28 -1.44 3.47
N GLU A 80 2.72 -1.91 4.56
CA GLU A 80 2.86 -1.32 5.87
C GLU A 80 4.06 -1.90 6.63
N SER A 81 4.67 -1.10 7.50
CA SER A 81 5.77 -1.58 8.33
C SER A 81 5.29 -2.63 9.34
N LYS A 82 6.18 -3.56 9.71
CA LYS A 82 5.89 -4.56 10.76
C LYS A 82 5.45 -3.91 12.07
N ALA A 83 5.99 -2.74 12.39
CA ALA A 83 5.61 -1.96 13.57
C ALA A 83 4.18 -1.41 13.48
N PHE A 84 3.74 -0.98 12.29
CA PHE A 84 2.36 -0.56 12.05
C PHE A 84 1.39 -1.72 12.23
N HIS A 85 1.64 -2.86 11.62
CA HIS A 85 0.82 -4.06 11.78
C HIS A 85 0.71 -4.54 13.23
N GLN A 86 1.78 -4.45 13.99
CA GLN A 86 1.74 -4.82 15.40
C GLN A 86 0.85 -3.87 16.21
N LYS A 87 0.94 -2.57 15.95
CA LYS A 87 0.08 -1.55 16.58
C LYS A 87 -1.40 -1.72 16.19
N GLU A 88 -1.67 -2.02 14.92
CA GLU A 88 -3.03 -2.29 14.44
C GLU A 88 -3.63 -3.53 15.12
N LYS A 89 -2.86 -4.62 15.26
CA LYS A 89 -3.31 -5.82 15.97
C LYS A 89 -3.68 -5.51 17.43
N ILE A 90 -2.87 -4.72 18.12
CA ILE A 90 -3.14 -4.29 19.51
C ILE A 90 -4.45 -3.48 19.54
N ALA A 91 -4.61 -2.51 18.64
CA ALA A 91 -5.81 -1.69 18.55
C ALA A 91 -7.08 -2.51 18.27
N VAL A 92 -7.02 -3.47 17.35
CA VAL A 92 -8.14 -4.36 17.01
C VAL A 92 -8.51 -5.26 18.20
N ARG A 93 -7.54 -5.81 18.92
CA ARG A 93 -7.78 -6.60 20.14
C ARG A 93 -8.46 -5.77 21.23
N PHE A 94 -7.99 -4.53 21.42
CA PHE A 94 -8.58 -3.61 22.38
C PHE A 94 -10.02 -3.25 22.03
N VAL A 95 -10.32 -2.89 20.76
CA VAL A 95 -11.69 -2.57 20.29
C VAL A 95 -12.64 -3.77 20.44
N ARG A 96 -12.14 -4.99 20.25
CA ARG A 96 -12.93 -6.22 20.40
C ARG A 96 -13.13 -6.67 21.85
N GLY A 97 -12.57 -5.95 22.83
CA GLY A 97 -12.68 -6.32 24.25
C GLY A 97 -11.96 -7.62 24.60
N ILE A 98 -11.02 -8.09 23.76
CA ILE A 98 -10.31 -9.36 23.93
C ILE A 98 -9.14 -9.23 24.90
N VAL A 99 -8.78 -7.98 25.25
CA VAL A 99 -7.61 -7.71 26.08
C VAL A 99 -8.03 -7.49 27.52
N ALA A 100 -7.51 -8.34 28.40
CA ALA A 100 -7.54 -8.16 29.85
C ALA A 100 -6.49 -7.11 30.27
N GLU A 101 -6.87 -6.26 31.17
CA GLU A 101 -6.22 -5.30 32.03
C GLU A 101 -4.69 -5.39 32.22
N GLU A 102 -3.89 -5.13 31.19
CA GLU A 102 -2.45 -4.82 31.38
C GLU A 102 -2.26 -3.30 31.24
N GLU A 103 -1.67 -2.65 32.24
CA GLU A 103 -1.45 -1.20 32.31
C GLU A 103 -0.61 -0.67 31.11
N ASP A 104 0.27 -1.49 30.56
CA ASP A 104 1.11 -1.16 29.40
C ASP A 104 0.29 -0.94 28.12
N GLU A 105 -0.86 -1.62 27.95
CA GLU A 105 -1.69 -1.51 26.76
C GLU A 105 -2.50 -0.21 26.66
N GLU A 106 -2.85 0.40 27.79
CA GLU A 106 -3.53 1.70 27.79
C GLU A 106 -2.59 2.84 27.38
N THR A 107 -1.32 2.74 27.76
CA THR A 107 -0.28 3.66 27.35
C THR A 107 0.02 3.53 25.85
N ASP A 108 0.08 2.30 25.34
CA ASP A 108 0.28 2.01 23.93
C ASP A 108 -0.90 2.48 23.06
N LEU A 109 -2.13 2.33 23.55
CA LEU A 109 -3.32 2.82 22.86
C LEU A 109 -3.34 4.35 22.78
N ALA A 110 -3.00 5.05 23.89
CA ALA A 110 -2.92 6.50 23.91
C ALA A 110 -1.86 7.03 22.93
N GLN A 111 -0.72 6.35 22.82
CA GLN A 111 0.32 6.68 21.85
C GLN A 111 -0.16 6.42 20.41
N LEU A 112 -0.88 5.32 20.17
CA LEU A 112 -1.41 4.99 18.86
C LEU A 112 -2.43 6.05 18.39
N ILE A 113 -3.34 6.48 19.27
CA ILE A 113 -4.30 7.55 18.99
C ILE A 113 -3.59 8.85 18.64
N LYS A 114 -2.51 9.17 19.35
CA LYS A 114 -1.73 10.40 19.14
C LYS A 114 -1.00 10.40 17.80
N HIS A 115 -0.52 9.25 17.36
CA HIS A 115 0.33 9.11 16.16
C HIS A 115 -0.39 8.58 14.92
N THR A 116 -1.71 8.42 14.98
CA THR A 116 -2.48 8.02 13.80
C THR A 116 -2.99 9.24 13.06
N ASP A 117 -2.74 9.29 11.75
CA ASP A 117 -3.17 10.37 10.87
C ASP A 117 -4.55 10.08 10.23
N ASP A 118 -5.04 8.83 10.29
CA ASP A 118 -6.37 8.46 9.81
C ASP A 118 -7.45 8.92 10.81
N PRO A 119 -8.28 9.93 10.44
CA PRO A 119 -9.30 10.46 11.34
C PRO A 119 -10.40 9.47 11.68
N VAL A 120 -10.72 8.54 10.76
CA VAL A 120 -11.77 7.53 10.98
C VAL A 120 -11.27 6.46 11.96
N PHE A 121 -10.05 6.00 11.79
CA PHE A 121 -9.43 5.03 12.68
C PHE A 121 -9.22 5.63 14.08
N LYS A 122 -8.76 6.88 14.16
CA LYS A 122 -8.62 7.64 15.39
C LYS A 122 -9.94 7.75 16.17
N ALA A 123 -11.01 8.14 15.49
CA ALA A 123 -12.34 8.24 16.10
C ALA A 123 -12.85 6.89 16.64
N LYS A 124 -12.61 5.79 15.91
CA LYS A 124 -12.96 4.43 16.38
C LYS A 124 -12.20 4.04 17.64
N LEU A 125 -10.91 4.36 17.72
CA LEU A 125 -10.09 4.08 18.90
C LEU A 125 -10.52 4.91 20.11
N GLU A 126 -10.85 6.20 19.92
CA GLU A 126 -11.34 7.08 20.98
C GLU A 126 -12.71 6.62 21.51
N LEU A 127 -13.64 6.23 20.63
CA LEU A 127 -14.94 5.69 21.02
C LEU A 127 -14.78 4.40 21.84
N ALA A 128 -13.90 3.50 21.42
CA ALA A 128 -13.64 2.26 22.16
C ALA A 128 -13.04 2.55 23.55
N ARG A 129 -12.14 3.53 23.66
CA ARG A 129 -11.58 3.99 24.94
C ARG A 129 -12.66 4.53 25.88
N LEU A 130 -13.53 5.40 25.35
CA LEU A 130 -14.63 5.98 26.14
C LEU A 130 -15.66 4.92 26.59
N ALA A 131 -16.00 3.98 25.72
CA ALA A 131 -16.91 2.88 26.06
C ALA A 131 -16.36 2.02 27.22
N LYS A 132 -15.05 1.78 27.26
CA LYS A 132 -14.39 1.03 28.33
C LYS A 132 -14.37 1.78 29.67
N LEU A 133 -14.25 3.12 29.63
CA LEU A 133 -14.28 3.96 30.82
C LEU A 133 -15.69 4.01 31.48
N HIS A 134 -16.77 3.82 30.71
CA HIS A 134 -18.15 3.84 31.21
C HIS A 134 -18.65 2.45 31.62
N SER A 135 -17.87 1.38 31.38
CA SER A 135 -18.23 0.01 31.78
C SER A 135 -17.63 -0.41 33.13
N LYS A 136 -16.91 0.48 33.80
CA LYS A 136 -16.45 0.37 35.21
C LYS A 136 -17.37 1.18 36.11
#